data_02673ec3a1687f7e22c2c4829b06f574
#
_entry.id   02673ec3a1687f7e22c2c4829b06f574
#
_cell.length_a   1.000
_cell.length_b   1.000
_cell.length_c   1.000
_cell.angle_alpha   90.00
_cell.angle_beta   90.00
_cell.angle_gamma   90.00
#
_symmetry.space_group_name_H-M   'P 1'
#
loop_
_entity.id
_entity.type
_entity.pdbx_description
1 polymer ?
#
loop_
_entity_poly.entity_id
_entity_poly.type
_entity_poly.pdbx_seq_one_letter_code
_entity_poly.pdbx_strand_id
1 'polypeptide(L)'
;MSRILEKLADQHEERIINVLYKLEEDVIKEVNRATKGQLVSQRIAIQLQPKIRQAIENNFLNEADLIINDEYNKIAKEVLDEFGEMPIPNKFKSLTEANLSTINALKFQSYSGFEDIGERFIKVINDELYQSTIAGRPFEDMVSNIRGHINGVYKKSNQREINELVDYINENKFDTTKKLQVEDAVRKLHTQYASDRAGNNLRRYAGQIAHDSVMQFHGQFTI
;
A
#
# COMPACT_ATOMS: atom_id res chain seq x y z
N MET A 1 6.48 21.67 -6.13
CA MET A 1 6.81 20.45 -5.35
C MET A 1 8.10 19.90 -5.89
N SER A 2 9.05 19.55 -5.04
CA SER A 2 10.33 18.99 -5.50
C SER A 2 10.07 17.62 -6.19
N ARG A 3 10.62 17.41 -7.38
CA ARG A 3 10.54 16.15 -8.15
C ARG A 3 11.07 14.96 -7.35
N ILE A 4 11.90 15.24 -6.36
CA ILE A 4 12.49 14.25 -5.45
C ILE A 4 11.43 13.73 -4.48
N LEU A 5 10.58 14.60 -3.94
CA LEU A 5 9.54 14.21 -2.98
C LEU A 5 8.43 13.38 -3.61
N GLU A 6 8.02 13.72 -4.84
CA GLU A 6 7.08 12.89 -5.60
C GLU A 6 7.65 11.47 -5.79
N LYS A 7 8.93 11.39 -6.18
CA LYS A 7 9.60 10.10 -6.32
C LYS A 7 9.69 9.31 -5.00
N LEU A 8 9.95 10.00 -3.89
CA LEU A 8 9.97 9.35 -2.57
C LEU A 8 8.58 8.88 -2.15
N ALA A 9 7.53 9.66 -2.41
CA ALA A 9 6.15 9.27 -2.14
C ALA A 9 5.75 8.03 -2.95
N ASP A 10 6.07 8.00 -4.24
CA ASP A 10 5.82 6.85 -5.11
C ASP A 10 6.57 5.59 -4.63
N GLN A 11 7.83 5.74 -4.24
CA GLN A 11 8.64 4.62 -3.71
C GLN A 11 8.08 4.09 -2.39
N HIS A 12 7.62 4.98 -1.52
CA HIS A 12 7.00 4.61 -0.25
C HIS A 12 5.69 3.84 -0.47
N GLU A 13 4.84 4.33 -1.36
CA GLU A 13 3.61 3.64 -1.75
C GLU A 13 3.91 2.26 -2.34
N GLU A 14 4.89 2.15 -3.25
CA GLU A 14 5.28 0.87 -3.85
C GLU A 14 5.76 -0.15 -2.80
N ARG A 15 6.54 0.28 -1.82
CA ARG A 15 6.99 -0.61 -0.71
C ARG A 15 5.81 -1.13 0.10
N ILE A 16 4.85 -0.28 0.47
CA ILE A 16 3.64 -0.69 1.18
C ILE A 16 2.79 -1.65 0.34
N ILE A 17 2.67 -1.40 -0.96
CA ILE A 17 1.98 -2.30 -1.89
C ILE A 17 2.60 -3.70 -1.92
N ASN A 18 3.93 -3.80 -1.92
CA ASN A 18 4.63 -5.07 -1.90
C ASN A 18 4.40 -5.85 -0.59
N VAL A 19 4.33 -5.13 0.54
CA VAL A 19 3.95 -5.72 1.83
C VAL A 19 2.54 -6.30 1.79
N LEU A 20 1.59 -5.62 1.14
CA LEU A 20 0.21 -6.10 1.01
C LEU A 20 0.06 -7.30 0.09
N TYR A 21 0.87 -7.44 -0.95
CA TYR A 21 0.90 -8.67 -1.74
C TYR A 21 1.34 -9.86 -0.91
N LYS A 22 2.40 -9.71 -0.12
CA LYS A 22 2.89 -10.74 0.77
C LYS A 22 1.84 -11.09 1.84
N LEU A 23 1.19 -10.09 2.43
CA LEU A 23 0.11 -10.30 3.38
C LEU A 23 -1.03 -11.13 2.76
N GLU A 24 -1.46 -10.79 1.53
CA GLU A 24 -2.50 -11.54 0.82
C GLU A 24 -2.12 -13.01 0.69
N GLU A 25 -0.89 -13.30 0.23
CA GLU A 25 -0.41 -14.66 0.07
C GLU A 25 -0.42 -15.42 1.40
N ASP A 26 0.04 -14.81 2.49
CA ASP A 26 0.09 -15.44 3.80
C ASP A 26 -1.30 -15.70 4.39
N VAL A 27 -2.23 -14.76 4.26
CA VAL A 27 -3.63 -14.94 4.68
C VAL A 27 -4.28 -16.09 3.89
N ILE A 28 -4.14 -16.10 2.57
CA ILE A 28 -4.70 -17.15 1.73
C ILE A 28 -4.08 -18.51 2.04
N LYS A 29 -2.78 -18.57 2.31
CA LYS A 29 -2.08 -19.78 2.71
C LYS A 29 -2.60 -20.35 4.03
N GLU A 30 -2.85 -19.50 5.04
CA GLU A 30 -3.43 -19.94 6.31
C GLU A 30 -4.88 -20.43 6.12
N VAL A 31 -5.68 -19.75 5.30
CA VAL A 31 -7.04 -20.19 4.95
C VAL A 31 -7.00 -21.56 4.25
N ASN A 32 -6.14 -21.73 3.25
CA ASN A 32 -5.97 -23.00 2.53
C ASN A 32 -5.54 -24.15 3.46
N ARG A 33 -4.59 -23.90 4.36
CA ARG A 33 -4.13 -24.89 5.33
C ARG A 33 -5.22 -25.36 6.27
N ALA A 34 -6.05 -24.42 6.73
CA ALA A 34 -7.11 -24.72 7.68
C ALA A 34 -8.31 -25.43 7.04
N THR A 35 -8.65 -25.08 5.79
CA THR A 35 -9.83 -25.60 5.08
C THR A 35 -9.51 -26.83 4.22
N LYS A 36 -8.25 -26.99 3.79
CA LYS A 36 -7.83 -28.00 2.80
C LYS A 36 -8.68 -27.95 1.51
N GLY A 37 -9.10 -26.75 1.10
CA GLY A 37 -9.96 -26.53 -0.07
C GLY A 37 -11.43 -26.92 0.12
N GLN A 38 -11.86 -27.23 1.34
CA GLN A 38 -13.25 -27.55 1.66
C GLN A 38 -14.00 -26.32 2.19
N LEU A 39 -15.32 -26.44 2.32
CA LEU A 39 -16.17 -25.42 2.94
C LEU A 39 -15.68 -25.08 4.36
N VAL A 40 -15.65 -23.80 4.68
CA VAL A 40 -15.27 -23.33 6.00
C VAL A 40 -16.36 -23.63 7.00
N SER A 41 -16.06 -24.48 7.99
CA SER A 41 -16.94 -24.67 9.13
C SER A 41 -16.77 -23.54 10.14
N GLN A 42 -17.79 -23.29 10.97
CA GLN A 42 -17.73 -22.29 12.04
C GLN A 42 -16.52 -22.49 12.95
N ARG A 43 -16.16 -23.74 13.25
CA ARG A 43 -14.97 -24.08 14.05
C ARG A 43 -13.68 -23.63 13.37
N ILE A 44 -13.58 -23.83 12.05
CA ILE A 44 -12.40 -23.44 11.26
C ILE A 44 -12.33 -21.90 11.20
N ALA A 45 -13.45 -21.22 10.98
CA ALA A 45 -13.50 -19.76 10.98
C ALA A 45 -12.97 -19.16 12.31
N ILE A 46 -13.42 -19.69 13.46
CA ILE A 46 -12.95 -19.26 14.79
C ILE A 46 -11.44 -19.50 14.95
N GLN A 47 -10.91 -20.63 14.47
CA GLN A 47 -9.49 -20.94 14.55
C GLN A 47 -8.61 -20.08 13.62
N LEU A 48 -9.18 -19.57 12.52
CA LEU A 48 -8.48 -18.69 11.57
C LEU A 48 -8.35 -17.25 12.07
N GLN A 49 -9.30 -16.75 12.85
CA GLN A 49 -9.29 -15.37 13.33
C GLN A 49 -7.97 -14.93 13.98
N PRO A 50 -7.41 -15.64 14.98
CA PRO A 50 -6.15 -15.25 15.60
C PRO A 50 -4.97 -15.35 14.62
N LYS A 51 -5.00 -16.27 13.67
CA LYS A 51 -3.94 -16.42 12.66
C LYS A 51 -3.95 -15.28 11.65
N ILE A 52 -5.13 -14.84 11.22
CA ILE A 52 -5.29 -13.70 10.33
C ILE A 52 -4.83 -12.43 11.03
N ARG A 53 -5.23 -12.22 12.29
CA ARG A 53 -4.74 -11.12 13.12
C ARG A 53 -3.21 -11.13 13.17
N GLN A 54 -2.61 -12.24 13.52
CA GLN A 54 -1.15 -12.40 13.59
C GLN A 54 -0.46 -12.14 12.25
N ALA A 55 -1.06 -12.57 11.12
CA ALA A 55 -0.52 -12.29 9.80
C ALA A 55 -0.54 -10.79 9.48
N ILE A 56 -1.62 -10.08 9.83
CA ILE A 56 -1.72 -8.62 9.65
C ILE A 56 -0.73 -7.89 10.56
N GLU A 57 -0.64 -8.25 11.82
CA GLU A 57 0.29 -7.64 12.77
C GLU A 57 1.75 -7.85 12.33
N ASN A 58 2.14 -9.10 12.03
CA ASN A 58 3.53 -9.42 11.72
C ASN A 58 3.96 -8.98 10.32
N ASN A 59 3.11 -9.15 9.31
CA ASN A 59 3.49 -8.96 7.91
C ASN A 59 3.06 -7.60 7.35
N PHE A 60 2.15 -6.89 8.02
CA PHE A 60 1.72 -5.57 7.58
C PHE A 60 2.15 -4.49 8.58
N LEU A 61 1.73 -4.56 9.84
CA LEU A 61 2.00 -3.46 10.79
C LEU A 61 3.48 -3.33 11.13
N ASN A 62 4.18 -4.43 11.37
CA ASN A 62 5.62 -4.39 11.68
C ASN A 62 6.44 -3.91 10.47
N GLU A 63 6.10 -4.36 9.26
CA GLU A 63 6.78 -3.89 8.05
C GLU A 63 6.45 -2.43 7.73
N ALA A 64 5.21 -1.99 7.97
CA ALA A 64 4.81 -0.59 7.82
C ALA A 64 5.58 0.32 8.79
N ASP A 65 5.79 -0.08 10.04
CA ASP A 65 6.61 0.66 11.01
C ASP A 65 8.06 0.82 10.51
N LEU A 66 8.68 -0.27 10.04
CA LEU A 66 10.03 -0.24 9.49
C LEU A 66 10.13 0.69 8.27
N ILE A 67 9.14 0.63 7.37
CA ILE A 67 9.07 1.48 6.18
C ILE A 67 8.94 2.95 6.57
N ILE A 68 8.03 3.28 7.49
CA ILE A 68 7.83 4.64 8.00
C ILE A 68 9.15 5.18 8.57
N ASN A 69 9.81 4.43 9.44
CA ASN A 69 11.04 4.87 10.06
C ASN A 69 12.16 5.12 9.04
N ASP A 70 12.31 4.25 8.04
CA ASP A 70 13.31 4.38 6.99
C ASP A 70 13.03 5.59 6.08
N GLU A 71 11.78 5.75 5.61
CA GLU A 71 11.39 6.83 4.71
C GLU A 71 11.48 8.21 5.38
N TYR A 72 11.00 8.36 6.60
CA TYR A 72 11.13 9.64 7.32
C TYR A 72 12.59 10.04 7.55
N ASN A 73 13.48 9.07 7.78
CA ASN A 73 14.90 9.34 7.90
C ASN A 73 15.52 9.80 6.57
N LYS A 74 15.10 9.21 5.43
CA LYS A 74 15.53 9.62 4.09
C LYS A 74 15.04 11.02 3.76
N ILE A 75 13.76 11.31 3.99
CA ILE A 75 13.18 12.63 3.74
C ILE A 75 13.86 13.69 4.59
N ALA A 76 14.11 13.40 5.89
CA ALA A 76 14.83 14.31 6.76
C ALA A 76 16.24 14.62 6.24
N LYS A 77 16.94 13.62 5.70
CA LYS A 77 18.26 13.79 5.10
C LYS A 77 18.19 14.68 3.84
N GLU A 78 17.27 14.40 2.92
CA GLU A 78 17.10 15.19 1.69
C GLU A 78 16.77 16.66 2.00
N VAL A 79 15.87 16.91 2.98
CA VAL A 79 15.56 18.26 3.43
C VAL A 79 16.80 18.98 4.01
N LEU A 80 17.62 18.27 4.79
CA LEU A 80 18.87 18.84 5.32
C LEU A 80 19.90 19.13 4.24
N ASP A 81 20.02 18.26 3.24
CA ASP A 81 20.92 18.44 2.11
C ASP A 81 20.49 19.65 1.27
N GLU A 82 19.20 19.84 1.00
CA GLU A 82 18.65 21.04 0.33
C GLU A 82 18.95 22.32 1.14
N PHE A 83 18.75 22.32 2.46
CA PHE A 83 19.10 23.45 3.31
C PHE A 83 20.61 23.70 3.36
N GLY A 84 21.44 22.66 3.25
CA GLY A 84 22.89 22.75 3.21
C GLY A 84 23.40 23.59 2.03
N GLU A 85 22.70 23.53 0.89
CA GLU A 85 23.04 24.25 -0.34
C GLU A 85 22.54 25.72 -0.34
N MET A 86 21.60 26.07 0.53
CA MET A 86 21.04 27.43 0.60
C MET A 86 22.02 28.40 1.27
N PRO A 87 22.05 29.68 0.81
CA PRO A 87 22.85 30.75 1.45
C PRO A 87 22.21 31.26 2.75
N ILE A 88 21.92 30.35 3.69
CA ILE A 88 21.34 30.64 4.99
C ILE A 88 22.36 30.41 6.11
N PRO A 89 22.22 31.07 7.29
CA PRO A 89 23.12 30.85 8.42
C PRO A 89 23.15 29.38 8.87
N ASN A 90 24.35 28.87 9.20
CA ASN A 90 24.57 27.46 9.58
C ASN A 90 23.67 26.96 10.72
N LYS A 91 23.22 27.84 11.62
CA LYS A 91 22.28 27.49 12.70
C LYS A 91 20.91 26.97 12.20
N PHE A 92 20.53 27.26 10.94
CA PHE A 92 19.30 26.80 10.32
C PHE A 92 19.53 25.57 9.42
N LYS A 93 20.78 25.11 9.26
CA LYS A 93 21.15 23.96 8.45
C LYS A 93 21.16 22.63 9.21
N SER A 94 20.69 22.62 10.46
CA SER A 94 20.58 21.40 11.29
C SER A 94 19.16 21.26 11.81
N LEU A 95 18.72 20.00 11.97
CA LEU A 95 17.45 19.70 12.63
C LEU A 95 17.52 20.18 14.08
N THR A 96 16.55 20.99 14.49
CA THR A 96 16.36 21.38 15.89
C THR A 96 15.61 20.30 16.65
N GLU A 97 15.60 20.37 18.00
CA GLU A 97 14.77 19.48 18.82
C GLU A 97 13.28 19.57 18.48
N ALA A 98 12.81 20.77 18.13
CA ALA A 98 11.43 20.98 17.67
C ALA A 98 11.14 20.23 16.36
N ASN A 99 12.06 20.25 15.39
CA ASN A 99 11.94 19.51 14.14
C ASN A 99 11.94 18.00 14.38
N LEU A 100 12.81 17.50 15.25
CA LEU A 100 12.84 16.08 15.64
C LEU A 100 11.54 15.65 16.34
N SER A 101 10.99 16.50 17.21
CA SER A 101 9.69 16.26 17.84
C SER A 101 8.56 16.20 16.81
N THR A 102 8.56 17.10 15.82
CA THR A 102 7.58 17.09 14.72
C THR A 102 7.70 15.83 13.86
N ILE A 103 8.92 15.41 13.50
CA ILE A 103 9.18 14.16 12.77
C ILE A 103 8.61 12.97 13.54
N ASN A 104 8.88 12.87 14.84
CA ASN A 104 8.38 11.78 15.65
C ASN A 104 6.86 11.79 15.78
N ALA A 105 6.23 12.96 15.87
CA ALA A 105 4.77 13.09 15.88
C ALA A 105 4.14 12.61 14.56
N LEU A 106 4.74 12.97 13.42
CA LEU A 106 4.28 12.52 12.10
C LEU A 106 4.47 11.01 11.89
N LYS A 107 5.60 10.44 12.35
CA LYS A 107 5.81 8.98 12.36
C LYS A 107 4.71 8.28 13.15
N PHE A 108 4.43 8.75 14.34
CA PHE A 108 3.40 8.19 15.21
C PHE A 108 2.01 8.29 14.56
N GLN A 109 1.68 9.43 13.95
CA GLN A 109 0.41 9.62 13.25
C GLN A 109 0.26 8.64 12.08
N SER A 110 1.30 8.47 11.27
CA SER A 110 1.29 7.54 10.14
C SER A 110 1.14 6.10 10.61
N TYR A 111 1.88 5.69 11.65
CA TYR A 111 1.78 4.36 12.22
C TYR A 111 0.38 4.09 12.80
N SER A 112 -0.19 5.03 13.55
CA SER A 112 -1.56 4.93 14.07
C SER A 112 -2.59 4.78 12.93
N GLY A 113 -2.40 5.48 11.82
CA GLY A 113 -3.23 5.30 10.63
C GLY A 113 -3.15 3.86 10.07
N PHE A 114 -1.96 3.25 10.04
CA PHE A 114 -1.81 1.86 9.61
C PHE A 114 -2.43 0.87 10.62
N GLU A 115 -2.31 1.11 11.93
CA GLU A 115 -2.97 0.30 12.95
C GLU A 115 -4.50 0.32 12.77
N ASP A 116 -5.09 1.51 12.60
CA ASP A 116 -6.55 1.68 12.43
C ASP A 116 -7.08 0.92 11.20
N ILE A 117 -6.38 1.00 10.06
CA ILE A 117 -6.79 0.24 8.88
C ILE A 117 -6.53 -1.25 9.04
N GLY A 118 -5.46 -1.67 9.71
CA GLY A 118 -5.17 -3.07 10.04
C GLY A 118 -6.30 -3.70 10.85
N GLU A 119 -6.71 -3.06 11.94
CA GLU A 119 -7.84 -3.51 12.78
C GLU A 119 -9.17 -3.57 12.01
N ARG A 120 -9.43 -2.54 11.19
CA ARG A 120 -10.63 -2.54 10.33
C ARG A 120 -10.64 -3.74 9.38
N PHE A 121 -9.50 -4.08 8.77
CA PHE A 121 -9.44 -5.19 7.82
C PHE A 121 -9.42 -6.56 8.49
N ILE A 122 -8.86 -6.69 9.70
CA ILE A 122 -9.05 -7.89 10.53
C ILE A 122 -10.53 -8.17 10.69
N LYS A 123 -11.32 -7.15 11.04
CA LYS A 123 -12.78 -7.29 11.20
C LYS A 123 -13.45 -7.68 9.88
N VAL A 124 -13.15 -6.98 8.79
CA VAL A 124 -13.75 -7.25 7.47
C VAL A 124 -13.47 -8.67 7.00
N ILE A 125 -12.23 -9.16 7.15
CA ILE A 125 -11.86 -10.53 6.75
C ILE A 125 -12.54 -11.57 7.64
N ASN A 126 -12.64 -11.32 8.95
CA ASN A 126 -13.34 -12.21 9.87
C ASN A 126 -14.85 -12.26 9.57
N ASP A 127 -15.47 -11.13 9.24
CA ASP A 127 -16.87 -11.06 8.83
C ASP A 127 -17.09 -11.84 7.51
N GLU A 128 -16.17 -11.75 6.54
CA GLU A 128 -16.24 -12.53 5.30
C GLU A 128 -16.14 -14.04 5.57
N LEU A 129 -15.23 -14.48 6.42
CA LEU A 129 -15.13 -15.88 6.84
C LEU A 129 -16.44 -16.38 7.49
N TYR A 130 -17.00 -15.58 8.36
CA TYR A 130 -18.24 -15.91 9.06
C TYR A 130 -19.43 -15.97 8.09
N GLN A 131 -19.59 -14.98 7.23
CA GLN A 131 -20.64 -14.93 6.22
C GLN A 131 -20.53 -16.09 5.20
N SER A 132 -19.32 -16.40 4.77
CA SER A 132 -19.08 -17.53 3.87
C SER A 132 -19.44 -18.85 4.51
N THR A 133 -19.22 -19.01 5.81
CA THR A 133 -19.61 -20.19 6.58
C THR A 133 -21.12 -20.34 6.66
N ILE A 134 -21.85 -19.27 7.01
CA ILE A 134 -23.31 -19.29 7.14
C ILE A 134 -23.99 -19.52 5.79
N ALA A 135 -23.52 -18.83 4.75
CA ALA A 135 -24.08 -18.92 3.41
C ALA A 135 -23.68 -20.18 2.65
N GLY A 136 -22.75 -20.99 3.18
CA GLY A 136 -22.23 -22.17 2.49
C GLY A 136 -21.54 -21.82 1.15
N ARG A 137 -20.88 -20.65 1.08
CA ARG A 137 -20.23 -20.19 -0.16
C ARG A 137 -19.09 -21.12 -0.58
N PRO A 138 -18.88 -21.31 -1.90
CA PRO A 138 -17.72 -22.00 -2.40
C PRO A 138 -16.42 -21.40 -1.86
N PHE A 139 -15.41 -22.25 -1.67
CA PHE A 139 -14.11 -21.86 -1.15
C PHE A 139 -13.42 -20.79 -2.02
N GLU A 140 -13.52 -20.94 -3.36
CA GLU A 140 -12.94 -20.01 -4.32
C GLU A 140 -13.55 -18.61 -4.23
N ASP A 141 -14.87 -18.52 -3.99
CA ASP A 141 -15.56 -17.24 -3.83
C ASP A 141 -15.09 -16.52 -2.55
N MET A 142 -14.96 -17.25 -1.46
CA MET A 142 -14.45 -16.72 -0.20
C MET A 142 -13.00 -16.21 -0.35
N VAL A 143 -12.13 -16.99 -0.99
CA VAL A 143 -10.74 -16.59 -1.27
C VAL A 143 -10.70 -15.35 -2.17
N SER A 144 -11.54 -15.30 -3.20
CA SER A 144 -11.65 -14.14 -4.09
C SER A 144 -12.09 -12.89 -3.34
N ASN A 145 -13.04 -13.00 -2.43
CA ASN A 145 -13.52 -11.88 -1.61
C ASN A 145 -12.43 -11.39 -0.63
N ILE A 146 -11.71 -12.30 0.03
CA ILE A 146 -10.58 -11.94 0.91
C ILE A 146 -9.51 -11.18 0.12
N ARG A 147 -9.13 -11.65 -1.07
CA ARG A 147 -8.21 -10.94 -1.96
C ARG A 147 -8.73 -9.55 -2.33
N GLY A 148 -10.03 -9.47 -2.65
CA GLY A 148 -10.71 -8.21 -2.94
C GLY A 148 -10.63 -7.20 -1.79
N HIS A 149 -10.72 -7.66 -0.55
CA HIS A 149 -10.58 -6.80 0.63
C HIS A 149 -9.14 -6.32 0.85
N ILE A 150 -8.13 -7.11 0.53
CA ILE A 150 -6.72 -6.73 0.71
C ILE A 150 -6.24 -5.85 -0.45
N ASN A 151 -6.25 -6.35 -1.67
CA ASN A 151 -5.65 -5.69 -2.84
C ASN A 151 -6.65 -5.16 -3.87
N GLY A 152 -7.94 -5.38 -3.66
CA GLY A 152 -8.98 -5.08 -4.65
C GLY A 152 -9.16 -6.20 -5.69
N VAL A 153 -10.29 -6.17 -6.37
CA VAL A 153 -10.63 -7.14 -7.42
C VAL A 153 -10.38 -6.51 -8.78
N TYR A 154 -9.67 -7.20 -9.66
CA TYR A 154 -9.59 -6.82 -11.07
C TYR A 154 -10.95 -7.02 -11.72
N LYS A 155 -11.52 -5.98 -12.29
CA LYS A 155 -12.69 -6.11 -13.14
C LYS A 155 -12.26 -6.81 -14.43
N LYS A 156 -12.77 -8.01 -14.66
CA LYS A 156 -12.51 -8.78 -15.91
C LYS A 156 -12.79 -8.00 -17.19
N SER A 157 -13.60 -6.93 -17.12
CA SER A 157 -13.96 -6.11 -18.27
C SER A 157 -12.80 -5.32 -18.89
N ASN A 158 -11.75 -5.03 -18.13
CA ASN A 158 -10.62 -4.21 -18.60
C ASN A 158 -9.36 -5.03 -18.92
N GLN A 159 -9.37 -6.35 -18.70
CA GLN A 159 -8.19 -7.18 -18.94
C GLN A 159 -7.70 -7.13 -20.38
N ARG A 160 -8.62 -7.06 -21.34
CA ARG A 160 -8.28 -6.94 -22.77
C ARG A 160 -7.57 -5.61 -23.06
N GLU A 161 -8.12 -4.51 -22.58
CA GLU A 161 -7.58 -3.16 -22.75
C GLU A 161 -6.21 -2.99 -22.06
N ILE A 162 -6.05 -3.58 -20.87
CA ILE A 162 -4.78 -3.67 -20.17
C ILE A 162 -3.76 -4.44 -21.01
N ASN A 163 -4.10 -5.60 -21.54
CA ASN A 163 -3.21 -6.39 -22.36
C ASN A 163 -2.81 -5.62 -23.64
N GLU A 164 -3.76 -4.98 -24.32
CA GLU A 164 -3.51 -4.17 -25.51
C GLU A 164 -2.54 -3.00 -25.21
N LEU A 165 -2.67 -2.35 -24.05
CA LEU A 165 -1.73 -1.29 -23.62
C LEU A 165 -0.33 -1.85 -23.30
N VAL A 166 -0.27 -2.99 -22.61
CA VAL A 166 1.01 -3.66 -22.28
C VAL A 166 1.74 -4.09 -23.56
N ASP A 167 1.03 -4.69 -24.50
CA ASP A 167 1.59 -5.12 -25.79
C ASP A 167 2.09 -3.90 -26.57
N TYR A 168 1.28 -2.83 -26.67
CA TYR A 168 1.69 -1.59 -27.33
C TYR A 168 2.95 -0.98 -26.73
N ILE A 169 3.05 -0.92 -25.38
CA ILE A 169 4.23 -0.42 -24.68
C ILE A 169 5.46 -1.28 -24.99
N ASN A 170 5.32 -2.61 -24.93
CA ASN A 170 6.42 -3.53 -25.18
C ASN A 170 6.96 -3.46 -26.61
N GLU A 171 6.08 -3.31 -27.59
CA GLU A 171 6.44 -3.19 -29.00
C GLU A 171 7.13 -1.86 -29.34
N ASN A 172 6.75 -0.78 -28.66
CA ASN A 172 7.16 0.57 -29.04
C ASN A 172 8.10 1.27 -28.04
N LYS A 173 8.44 0.66 -26.90
CA LYS A 173 9.26 1.29 -25.83
C LYS A 173 10.63 1.81 -26.25
N PHE A 174 11.20 1.29 -27.34
CA PHE A 174 12.49 1.73 -27.89
C PHE A 174 12.35 2.64 -29.12
N ASP A 175 11.14 2.90 -29.59
CA ASP A 175 10.90 3.79 -30.72
C ASP A 175 10.84 5.25 -30.24
N THR A 176 11.91 5.99 -30.52
CA THR A 176 12.03 7.40 -30.12
C THR A 176 10.98 8.30 -30.76
N THR A 177 10.42 7.92 -31.92
CA THR A 177 9.40 8.70 -32.63
C THR A 177 8.03 8.57 -31.95
N LYS A 178 7.82 7.50 -31.15
CA LYS A 178 6.58 7.19 -30.45
C LYS A 178 6.66 7.48 -28.93
N LYS A 179 7.73 8.13 -28.48
CA LYS A 179 7.97 8.35 -27.03
C LYS A 179 6.75 8.93 -26.30
N LEU A 180 6.14 9.99 -26.84
CA LEU A 180 4.95 10.62 -26.21
C LEU A 180 3.74 9.68 -26.16
N GLN A 181 3.56 8.85 -27.19
CA GLN A 181 2.46 7.88 -27.24
C GLN A 181 2.67 6.73 -26.25
N VAL A 182 3.91 6.28 -26.06
CA VAL A 182 4.28 5.29 -25.06
C VAL A 182 4.07 5.85 -23.65
N GLU A 183 4.49 7.09 -23.38
CA GLU A 183 4.25 7.77 -22.10
C GLU A 183 2.75 7.91 -21.81
N ASP A 184 1.93 8.23 -22.82
CA ASP A 184 0.47 8.28 -22.69
C ASP A 184 -0.14 6.90 -22.43
N ALA A 185 0.34 5.86 -23.11
CA ALA A 185 -0.09 4.48 -22.88
C ALA A 185 0.27 3.99 -21.46
N VAL A 186 1.47 4.31 -20.96
CA VAL A 186 1.89 4.03 -19.59
C VAL A 186 0.97 4.74 -18.59
N ARG A 187 0.66 6.02 -18.80
CA ARG A 187 -0.25 6.78 -17.94
C ARG A 187 -1.66 6.19 -17.95
N LYS A 188 -2.19 5.80 -19.11
CA LYS A 188 -3.49 5.12 -19.23
C LYS A 188 -3.48 3.79 -18.51
N LEU A 189 -2.41 3.01 -18.65
CA LEU A 189 -2.24 1.75 -17.94
C LEU A 189 -2.28 1.97 -16.43
N HIS A 190 -1.51 2.93 -15.91
CA HIS A 190 -1.54 3.31 -14.48
C HIS A 190 -2.94 3.73 -14.02
N THR A 191 -3.64 4.54 -14.81
CA THR A 191 -5.00 5.00 -14.48
C THR A 191 -5.98 3.84 -14.43
N GLN A 192 -5.89 2.89 -15.35
CA GLN A 192 -6.73 1.70 -15.36
C GLN A 192 -6.42 0.77 -14.19
N TYR A 193 -5.15 0.53 -13.88
CA TYR A 193 -4.75 -0.22 -12.68
C TYR A 193 -5.23 0.47 -11.39
N ALA A 194 -5.19 1.79 -11.32
CA ALA A 194 -5.69 2.54 -10.18
C ALA A 194 -7.22 2.51 -10.09
N SER A 195 -7.94 2.63 -11.23
CA SER A 195 -9.41 2.61 -11.27
C SER A 195 -9.99 1.23 -11.00
N ASP A 196 -9.35 0.16 -11.46
CA ASP A 196 -9.80 -1.21 -11.22
C ASP A 196 -9.59 -1.68 -9.78
N ARG A 197 -8.75 -0.96 -9.03
CA ARG A 197 -8.57 -1.13 -7.60
C ARG A 197 -9.35 -0.10 -6.78
N ALA A 198 -10.24 0.67 -7.44
CA ALA A 198 -11.15 1.58 -6.77
C ALA A 198 -12.14 0.77 -5.93
N GLY A 199 -12.03 0.87 -4.62
CA GLY A 199 -12.88 0.18 -3.66
C GLY A 199 -12.38 0.40 -2.24
N ASN A 200 -13.15 -0.07 -1.26
CA ASN A 200 -12.77 -0.04 0.14
C ASN A 200 -11.85 -1.25 0.43
N ASN A 201 -10.61 -1.21 -0.05
CA ASN A 201 -9.62 -2.25 0.19
C ASN A 201 -8.42 -1.71 0.97
N LEU A 202 -7.68 -2.62 1.61
CA LEU A 202 -6.53 -2.28 2.45
C LEU A 202 -5.45 -1.54 1.65
N ARG A 203 -5.18 -1.97 0.42
CA ARG A 203 -4.20 -1.35 -0.46
C ARG A 203 -4.46 0.13 -0.71
N ARG A 204 -5.71 0.50 -1.00
CA ARG A 204 -6.08 1.90 -1.25
C ARG A 204 -5.82 2.78 -0.04
N TYR A 205 -6.25 2.33 1.14
CA TYR A 205 -6.08 3.11 2.37
C TYR A 205 -4.61 3.19 2.78
N ALA A 206 -3.87 2.08 2.67
CA ALA A 206 -2.45 2.06 3.00
C ALA A 206 -1.64 2.94 2.04
N GLY A 207 -1.91 2.87 0.73
CA GLY A 207 -1.29 3.75 -0.26
C GLY A 207 -1.57 5.23 0.00
N GLN A 208 -2.82 5.57 0.36
CA GLN A 208 -3.19 6.94 0.71
C GLN A 208 -2.42 7.44 1.94
N ILE A 209 -2.34 6.65 3.03
CA ILE A 209 -1.58 7.02 4.23
C ILE A 209 -0.11 7.19 3.88
N ALA A 210 0.48 6.27 3.11
CA ALA A 210 1.87 6.34 2.69
C ALA A 210 2.17 7.63 1.90
N HIS A 211 1.34 7.98 0.94
CA HIS A 211 1.47 9.19 0.15
C HIS A 211 1.28 10.45 0.99
N ASP A 212 0.20 10.52 1.78
CA ASP A 212 -0.13 11.68 2.59
C ASP A 212 0.94 11.94 3.67
N SER A 213 1.57 10.90 4.21
CA SER A 213 2.63 11.04 5.21
C SER A 213 3.85 11.79 4.67
N VAL A 214 4.27 11.50 3.44
CA VAL A 214 5.38 12.19 2.77
C VAL A 214 5.02 13.66 2.50
N MET A 215 3.79 13.91 2.06
CA MET A 215 3.31 15.26 1.73
C MET A 215 3.16 16.13 2.97
N GLN A 216 2.66 15.60 4.07
CA GLN A 216 2.55 16.30 5.34
C GLN A 216 3.93 16.66 5.91
N PHE A 217 4.89 15.74 5.82
CA PHE A 217 6.25 16.00 6.23
C PHE A 217 6.84 17.20 5.48
N HIS A 218 6.72 17.22 4.16
CA HIS A 218 7.19 18.35 3.35
C HIS A 218 6.51 19.67 3.74
N GLY A 219 5.19 19.67 3.92
CA GLY A 219 4.44 20.87 4.29
C GLY A 219 4.87 21.48 5.64
N GLN A 220 5.41 20.67 6.55
CA GLN A 220 5.89 21.16 7.85
C GLN A 220 7.29 21.79 7.79
N PHE A 221 8.09 21.49 6.76
CA PHE A 221 9.47 21.94 6.64
C PHE A 221 9.72 22.96 5.51
N THR A 222 8.71 23.31 4.74
CA THR A 222 8.83 24.23 3.57
C THR A 222 8.30 25.66 3.86
N ILE A 223 8.24 26.08 5.12
CA ILE A 223 7.84 27.45 5.52
C ILE A 223 9.05 28.36 5.63
#